data_9f923bed36641bcf1b43857e7a5000b5
#
_entry.id   9f923bed36641bcf1b43857e7a5000b5
#
_cell.length_a   1.000
_cell.length_b   1.000
_cell.length_c   1.000
_cell.angle_alpha   90.00
_cell.angle_beta   90.00
_cell.angle_gamma   90.00
#
_symmetry.space_group_name_H-M   'P 1'
#
loop_
_entity.id
_entity.type
_entity.pdbx_description
1 polymer ?
#
loop_
_entity_poly.entity_id
_entity_poly.type
_entity_poly.pdbx_seq_one_letter_code
_entity_poly.pdbx_strand_id
1 'polypeptide(L)'
;DGQYFNIEIQQENEGASPNRARYNSGLMDMNMLNPGQDFDELTENYVIFITRNDILGYGLAIYHVERVILEVDGFFGDGTHIIYVNSKIQEDTELGRLMHDFHCKKAEDMYSRILADRVYELKETQKGVEFMCQEMEQIYYEGEKSGELKARKETAMLLVEDGMDISRIARLMKVTEQDIHE
;
A
#
# COMPACT_ATOMS: atom_id res chain seq x y z
N ASP A 1 3.02 -4.75 23.28
CA ASP A 1 3.17 -5.82 22.30
C ASP A 1 3.43 -5.12 20.97
N GLY A 2 4.70 -5.15 20.53
CA GLY A 2 5.17 -4.32 19.42
C GLY A 2 5.12 -5.04 18.08
N GLN A 3 3.95 -5.54 17.63
CA GLN A 3 3.78 -6.07 16.28
C GLN A 3 3.35 -4.95 15.33
N TYR A 4 3.93 -4.94 14.12
CA TYR A 4 3.61 -3.95 13.09
C TYR A 4 2.94 -4.63 11.90
N PHE A 5 1.88 -4.00 11.39
CA PHE A 5 1.09 -4.52 10.28
C PHE A 5 1.03 -3.49 9.14
N ASN A 6 1.37 -3.92 7.94
CA ASN A 6 1.05 -3.23 6.70
C ASN A 6 -0.04 -4.02 5.98
N ILE A 7 -1.23 -3.45 5.82
CA ILE A 7 -2.37 -4.10 5.16
C ILE A 7 -2.68 -3.34 3.89
N GLU A 8 -2.55 -4.01 2.75
CA GLU A 8 -2.86 -3.46 1.43
C GLU A 8 -4.01 -4.23 0.78
N ILE A 9 -5.08 -3.51 0.43
CA ILE A 9 -6.21 -4.06 -0.32
C ILE A 9 -6.01 -3.69 -1.79
N GLN A 10 -5.77 -4.70 -2.65
CA GLN A 10 -5.44 -4.51 -4.06
C GLN A 10 -6.54 -5.04 -4.96
N GLN A 11 -7.11 -4.16 -5.77
CA GLN A 11 -8.11 -4.53 -6.79
C GLN A 11 -7.44 -5.14 -8.03
N GLU A 12 -6.24 -4.66 -8.37
CA GLU A 12 -5.45 -5.11 -9.50
C GLU A 12 -4.27 -5.99 -9.05
N ASN A 13 -3.89 -6.98 -9.86
CA ASN A 13 -2.84 -7.93 -9.52
C ASN A 13 -1.44 -7.30 -9.44
N GLU A 14 -1.20 -6.25 -10.23
CA GLU A 14 0.11 -5.59 -10.34
C GLU A 14 0.60 -4.98 -9.02
N GLY A 15 -0.33 -4.61 -8.15
CA GLY A 15 -0.02 -4.01 -6.85
C GLY A 15 0.51 -4.98 -5.78
N ALA A 16 0.41 -6.30 -5.96
CA ALA A 16 0.70 -7.29 -4.91
C ALA A 16 1.85 -8.23 -5.27
N SER A 17 2.88 -7.73 -5.95
CA SER A 17 4.03 -8.56 -6.33
C SER A 17 4.88 -8.99 -5.12
N PRO A 18 5.57 -10.16 -5.18
CA PRO A 18 6.52 -10.58 -4.14
C PRO A 18 7.63 -9.57 -3.87
N ASN A 19 8.06 -8.82 -4.90
CA ASN A 19 9.06 -7.76 -4.74
C ASN A 19 8.53 -6.59 -3.91
N ARG A 20 7.25 -6.22 -4.08
CA ARG A 20 6.61 -5.18 -3.29
C ARG A 20 6.42 -5.62 -1.84
N ALA A 21 6.07 -6.89 -1.60
CA ALA A 21 5.98 -7.43 -0.25
C ALA A 21 7.32 -7.31 0.48
N ARG A 22 8.42 -7.72 -0.16
CA ARG A 22 9.77 -7.58 0.36
C ARG A 22 10.16 -6.13 0.61
N TYR A 23 9.82 -5.22 -0.30
CA TYR A 23 10.10 -3.79 -0.17
C TYR A 23 9.36 -3.20 1.04
N ASN A 24 8.07 -3.49 1.18
CA ASN A 24 7.26 -2.99 2.29
C ASN A 24 7.78 -3.50 3.64
N SER A 25 8.18 -4.77 3.73
CA SER A 25 8.79 -5.33 4.92
C SER A 25 10.06 -4.58 5.32
N GLY A 26 10.99 -4.34 4.38
CA GLY A 26 12.20 -3.57 4.65
C GLY A 26 11.94 -2.11 5.01
N LEU A 27 10.90 -1.50 4.42
CA LEU A 27 10.49 -0.13 4.77
C LEU A 27 9.93 -0.07 6.19
N MET A 28 9.18 -1.08 6.63
CA MET A 28 8.70 -1.19 8.01
C MET A 28 9.87 -1.28 8.99
N ASP A 29 10.86 -2.14 8.72
CA ASP A 29 12.07 -2.28 9.54
C ASP A 29 12.84 -0.95 9.66
N MET A 30 12.99 -0.23 8.56
CA MET A 30 13.63 1.10 8.56
C MET A 30 12.90 2.12 9.41
N ASN A 31 11.58 2.01 9.54
CA ASN A 31 10.76 2.92 10.35
C ASN A 31 10.66 2.50 11.83
N MET A 32 11.03 1.27 12.16
CA MET A 32 11.00 0.77 13.53
C MET A 32 12.21 1.22 14.36
N LEU A 33 13.39 1.30 13.73
CA LEU A 33 14.63 1.62 14.41
C LEU A 33 15.06 3.08 14.20
N ASN A 34 15.51 3.70 15.27
CA ASN A 34 16.20 4.97 15.20
C ASN A 34 17.71 4.76 14.97
N PRO A 35 18.43 5.74 14.43
CA PRO A 35 19.88 5.65 14.28
C PRO A 35 20.59 5.31 15.60
N GLY A 36 21.36 4.20 15.60
CA GLY A 36 22.13 3.72 16.74
C GLY A 36 21.42 2.72 17.65
N GLN A 37 20.17 2.33 17.34
CA GLN A 37 19.51 1.21 18.01
C GLN A 37 20.03 -0.13 17.48
N ASP A 38 19.92 -1.19 18.33
CA ASP A 38 20.33 -2.53 17.98
C ASP A 38 19.31 -3.17 17.01
N PHE A 39 19.77 -3.98 16.06
CA PHE A 39 18.88 -4.73 15.19
C PHE A 39 18.05 -5.79 15.91
N ASP A 40 18.51 -6.27 17.07
CA ASP A 40 17.76 -7.19 17.94
C ASP A 40 16.54 -6.53 18.60
N GLU A 41 16.38 -5.20 18.48
CA GLU A 41 15.18 -4.48 18.90
C GLU A 41 14.07 -4.48 17.83
N LEU A 42 14.33 -5.00 16.60
CA LEU A 42 13.28 -5.20 15.61
C LEU A 42 12.22 -6.17 16.13
N THR A 43 10.98 -5.80 15.95
CA THR A 43 9.83 -6.63 16.33
C THR A 43 9.23 -7.30 15.09
N GLU A 44 8.34 -8.25 15.30
CA GLU A 44 7.65 -8.92 14.19
C GLU A 44 6.92 -7.92 13.29
N ASN A 45 7.09 -8.04 11.98
CA ASN A 45 6.37 -7.30 10.98
C ASN A 45 5.53 -8.21 10.08
N TYR A 46 4.34 -7.72 9.72
CA TYR A 46 3.37 -8.44 8.90
C TYR A 46 3.00 -7.59 7.69
N VAL A 47 3.32 -8.09 6.49
CA VAL A 47 2.85 -7.49 5.23
C VAL A 47 1.70 -8.33 4.71
N ILE A 48 0.49 -7.78 4.72
CA ILE A 48 -0.74 -8.49 4.36
C ILE A 48 -1.31 -7.88 3.07
N PHE A 49 -1.36 -8.67 2.00
CA PHE A 49 -2.06 -8.32 0.78
C PHE A 49 -3.43 -9.02 0.74
N ILE A 50 -4.50 -8.23 0.68
CA ILE A 50 -5.84 -8.72 0.37
C ILE A 50 -6.10 -8.42 -1.10
N THR A 51 -6.14 -9.46 -1.93
CA THR A 51 -6.21 -9.33 -3.37
C THR A 51 -7.54 -9.84 -3.92
N ARG A 52 -8.03 -9.22 -4.98
CA ARG A 52 -9.26 -9.63 -5.62
C ARG A 52 -9.15 -10.99 -6.31
N ASN A 53 -7.94 -11.31 -6.80
CA ASN A 53 -7.66 -12.56 -7.49
C ASN A 53 -6.53 -13.32 -6.77
N ASP A 54 -6.43 -14.62 -7.05
CA ASP A 54 -5.32 -15.43 -6.54
C ASP A 54 -4.01 -15.08 -7.25
N ILE A 55 -3.15 -14.35 -6.56
CA ILE A 55 -1.84 -13.89 -7.09
C ILE A 55 -0.86 -15.05 -7.21
N LEU A 56 -0.89 -16.00 -6.27
CA LEU A 56 0.05 -17.12 -6.25
C LEU A 56 -0.42 -18.33 -7.05
N GLY A 57 -1.72 -18.39 -7.39
CA GLY A 57 -2.27 -19.34 -8.35
C GLY A 57 -2.50 -20.77 -7.84
N TYR A 58 -2.43 -21.02 -6.53
CA TYR A 58 -2.62 -22.36 -5.95
C TYR A 58 -4.06 -22.62 -5.49
N GLY A 59 -4.97 -21.66 -5.63
CA GLY A 59 -6.40 -21.83 -5.32
C GLY A 59 -6.75 -21.79 -3.82
N LEU A 60 -5.87 -21.26 -2.96
CA LEU A 60 -6.12 -21.17 -1.53
C LEU A 60 -6.71 -19.82 -1.13
N ALA A 61 -7.44 -19.80 0.00
CA ALA A 61 -8.00 -18.57 0.59
C ALA A 61 -6.92 -17.68 1.23
N ILE A 62 -5.86 -18.29 1.77
CA ILE A 62 -4.77 -17.60 2.44
C ILE A 62 -3.45 -18.33 2.19
N TYR A 63 -2.39 -17.56 2.06
CA TYR A 63 -1.01 -18.05 1.94
C TYR A 63 -0.15 -17.35 2.98
N HIS A 64 0.66 -18.13 3.70
CA HIS A 64 1.71 -17.63 4.57
C HIS A 64 3.05 -17.86 3.89
N VAL A 65 3.82 -16.81 3.73
CA VAL A 65 5.13 -16.85 3.08
C VAL A 65 6.18 -16.51 4.13
N GLU A 66 7.05 -17.48 4.37
CA GLU A 66 8.12 -17.42 5.36
C GLU A 66 9.48 -17.68 4.70
N ARG A 67 10.55 -17.19 5.32
CA ARG A 67 11.91 -17.55 4.91
C ARG A 67 12.32 -18.88 5.54
N VAL A 68 12.95 -19.73 4.73
CA VAL A 68 13.39 -21.06 5.17
C VAL A 68 14.89 -21.23 4.94
N ILE A 69 15.52 -22.03 5.78
CA ILE A 69 16.91 -22.51 5.63
C ILE A 69 16.82 -23.82 4.86
N LEU A 70 17.24 -23.80 3.58
CA LEU A 70 17.05 -24.92 2.65
C LEU A 70 17.77 -26.21 3.09
N GLU A 71 18.92 -26.08 3.73
CA GLU A 71 19.75 -27.22 4.14
C GLU A 71 19.15 -28.05 5.28
N VAL A 72 18.23 -27.46 6.05
CA VAL A 72 17.64 -28.13 7.24
C VAL A 72 16.10 -28.13 7.21
N ASP A 73 15.50 -27.62 6.14
CA ASP A 73 14.04 -27.49 5.98
C ASP A 73 13.37 -26.82 7.20
N GLY A 74 14.00 -25.79 7.72
CA GLY A 74 13.60 -25.08 8.93
C GLY A 74 13.29 -23.59 8.65
N PHE A 75 12.43 -23.00 9.48
CA PHE A 75 12.17 -21.56 9.39
C PHE A 75 13.42 -20.74 9.78
N PHE A 76 13.68 -19.67 9.07
CA PHE A 76 14.76 -18.74 9.40
C PHE A 76 14.46 -17.95 10.68
N GLY A 77 13.18 -17.61 10.90
CA GLY A 77 12.70 -17.04 12.16
C GLY A 77 13.17 -15.60 12.39
N ASP A 78 13.17 -14.78 11.32
CA ASP A 78 13.59 -13.38 11.37
C ASP A 78 12.46 -12.40 11.74
N GLY A 79 11.29 -12.90 12.11
CA GLY A 79 10.14 -12.09 12.52
C GLY A 79 9.43 -11.35 11.38
N THR A 80 9.76 -11.68 10.11
CA THR A 80 9.10 -11.11 8.92
C THR A 80 8.08 -12.09 8.36
N HIS A 81 6.82 -11.65 8.25
CA HIS A 81 5.71 -12.46 7.79
C HIS A 81 5.03 -11.79 6.60
N ILE A 82 4.83 -12.52 5.50
CA ILE A 82 4.08 -12.04 4.34
C ILE A 82 2.85 -12.92 4.17
N ILE A 83 1.67 -12.29 4.10
CA ILE A 83 0.39 -12.99 3.99
C ILE A 83 -0.34 -12.51 2.74
N TYR A 84 -0.76 -13.46 1.90
CA TYR A 84 -1.66 -13.18 0.81
C TYR A 84 -3.03 -13.76 1.10
N VAL A 85 -4.07 -12.95 0.94
CA VAL A 85 -5.47 -13.35 1.11
C VAL A 85 -6.20 -13.17 -0.23
N ASN A 86 -6.77 -14.26 -0.72
CA ASN A 86 -7.57 -14.28 -1.93
C ASN A 86 -9.04 -13.96 -1.60
N SER A 87 -9.46 -12.71 -1.77
CA SER A 87 -10.81 -12.28 -1.40
C SER A 87 -11.92 -12.82 -2.30
N LYS A 88 -11.56 -13.52 -3.38
CA LYS A 88 -12.55 -14.24 -4.22
C LYS A 88 -13.14 -15.44 -3.50
N ILE A 89 -12.41 -16.03 -2.54
CA ILE A 89 -12.87 -17.17 -1.75
C ILE A 89 -13.62 -16.63 -0.53
N GLN A 90 -14.92 -16.88 -0.50
CA GLN A 90 -15.88 -16.37 0.50
C GLN A 90 -16.64 -17.53 1.14
N GLU A 91 -15.89 -18.52 1.61
CA GLU A 91 -16.44 -19.69 2.30
C GLU A 91 -17.08 -19.29 3.65
N ASP A 92 -17.92 -20.15 4.22
CA ASP A 92 -18.55 -19.89 5.53
C ASP A 92 -17.57 -20.10 6.69
N THR A 93 -16.48 -19.31 6.66
CA THR A 93 -15.47 -19.17 7.70
C THR A 93 -15.40 -17.71 8.12
N GLU A 94 -14.75 -17.41 9.25
CA GLU A 94 -14.56 -16.00 9.66
C GLU A 94 -13.82 -15.17 8.60
N LEU A 95 -12.76 -15.75 8.01
CA LEU A 95 -12.01 -15.12 6.93
C LEU A 95 -12.87 -14.93 5.68
N GLY A 96 -13.62 -15.97 5.28
CA GLY A 96 -14.48 -15.90 4.09
C GLY A 96 -15.61 -14.88 4.24
N ARG A 97 -16.21 -14.75 5.43
CA ARG A 97 -17.20 -13.72 5.74
C ARG A 97 -16.59 -12.33 5.69
N LEU A 98 -15.37 -12.14 6.23
CA LEU A 98 -14.65 -10.87 6.11
C LEU A 98 -14.35 -10.52 4.65
N MET A 99 -13.94 -11.52 3.83
CA MET A 99 -13.73 -11.31 2.40
C MET A 99 -15.03 -10.97 1.67
N HIS A 100 -16.13 -11.59 2.04
CA HIS A 100 -17.46 -11.21 1.55
C HIS A 100 -17.76 -9.73 1.84
N ASP A 101 -17.54 -9.28 3.06
CA ASP A 101 -17.82 -7.90 3.47
C ASP A 101 -17.04 -6.87 2.64
N PHE A 102 -15.78 -7.17 2.27
CA PHE A 102 -15.01 -6.30 1.38
C PHE A 102 -15.58 -6.18 -0.05
N HIS A 103 -16.46 -7.09 -0.46
CA HIS A 103 -17.16 -7.03 -1.73
C HIS A 103 -18.57 -6.43 -1.61
N CYS A 104 -19.09 -6.22 -0.39
CA CYS A 104 -20.39 -5.61 -0.17
C CYS A 104 -20.40 -4.13 -0.56
N LYS A 105 -21.49 -3.70 -1.18
CA LYS A 105 -21.72 -2.29 -1.52
C LYS A 105 -22.50 -1.55 -0.45
N LYS A 106 -23.33 -2.28 0.31
CA LYS A 106 -24.22 -1.74 1.34
C LYS A 106 -23.87 -2.33 2.70
N ALA A 107 -24.06 -1.54 3.75
CA ALA A 107 -23.85 -1.97 5.12
C ALA A 107 -24.76 -3.14 5.54
N GLU A 108 -26.01 -3.15 5.07
CA GLU A 108 -27.00 -4.20 5.38
C GLU A 108 -26.62 -5.60 4.89
N ASP A 109 -25.74 -5.71 3.89
CA ASP A 109 -25.29 -6.97 3.31
C ASP A 109 -24.08 -7.56 4.06
N MET A 110 -23.51 -6.86 5.03
CA MET A 110 -22.26 -7.25 5.72
C MET A 110 -22.53 -8.13 6.95
N TYR A 111 -21.65 -9.12 7.16
CA TYR A 111 -21.64 -9.95 8.36
C TYR A 111 -21.01 -9.23 9.56
N SER A 112 -19.93 -8.49 9.35
CA SER A 112 -19.24 -7.73 10.40
C SER A 112 -19.99 -6.46 10.73
N ARG A 113 -20.58 -6.40 11.94
CA ARG A 113 -21.27 -5.21 12.42
C ARG A 113 -20.35 -3.97 12.47
N ILE A 114 -19.08 -4.17 12.85
CA ILE A 114 -18.12 -3.07 12.94
C ILE A 114 -17.88 -2.44 11.57
N LEU A 115 -17.70 -3.28 10.51
CA LEU A 115 -17.55 -2.81 9.14
C LEU A 115 -18.84 -2.21 8.62
N ALA A 116 -19.99 -2.85 8.87
CA ALA A 116 -21.30 -2.37 8.47
C ALA A 116 -21.60 -0.97 9.03
N ASP A 117 -21.40 -0.79 10.34
CA ASP A 117 -21.61 0.52 11.00
C ASP A 117 -20.71 1.60 10.36
N ARG A 118 -19.45 1.28 10.05
CA ARG A 118 -18.53 2.23 9.43
C ARG A 118 -18.88 2.53 7.97
N VAL A 119 -19.26 1.53 7.21
CA VAL A 119 -19.72 1.71 5.81
C VAL A 119 -20.99 2.52 5.77
N TYR A 120 -21.94 2.25 6.65
CA TYR A 120 -23.17 3.04 6.78
C TYR A 120 -22.85 4.52 7.08
N GLU A 121 -22.01 4.77 8.09
CA GLU A 121 -21.61 6.13 8.46
C GLU A 121 -21.00 6.90 7.28
N LEU A 122 -20.06 6.27 6.53
CA LEU A 122 -19.30 6.94 5.48
C LEU A 122 -20.05 7.04 4.15
N LYS A 123 -20.82 6.01 3.78
CA LYS A 123 -21.38 5.89 2.42
C LYS A 123 -22.90 6.10 2.36
N GLU A 124 -23.61 5.92 3.47
CA GLU A 124 -25.07 5.94 3.49
C GLU A 124 -25.65 7.11 4.28
N THR A 125 -24.83 7.87 5.02
CA THR A 125 -25.26 9.13 5.63
C THR A 125 -24.87 10.32 4.77
N GLN A 126 -25.69 11.36 4.77
CA GLN A 126 -25.41 12.59 4.03
C GLN A 126 -24.06 13.20 4.44
N LYS A 127 -23.78 13.26 5.74
CA LYS A 127 -22.52 13.79 6.29
C LYS A 127 -21.30 12.97 5.86
N GLY A 128 -21.41 11.65 5.82
CA GLY A 128 -20.34 10.75 5.38
C GLY A 128 -20.07 10.91 3.89
N VAL A 129 -21.11 11.00 3.07
CA VAL A 129 -20.97 11.23 1.62
C VAL A 129 -20.31 12.58 1.34
N GLU A 130 -20.72 13.65 2.02
CA GLU A 130 -20.10 14.97 1.91
C GLU A 130 -18.63 14.95 2.29
N PHE A 131 -18.27 14.27 3.40
CA PHE A 131 -16.89 14.08 3.83
C PHE A 131 -16.07 13.33 2.78
N MET A 132 -16.59 12.21 2.27
CA MET A 132 -15.91 11.41 1.23
C MET A 132 -15.70 12.21 -0.07
N CYS A 133 -16.66 13.05 -0.46
CA CYS A 133 -16.50 13.93 -1.63
C CYS A 133 -15.38 14.94 -1.43
N GLN A 134 -15.28 15.57 -0.26
CA GLN A 134 -14.21 16.52 0.05
C GLN A 134 -12.84 15.87 0.04
N GLU A 135 -12.68 14.70 0.64
CA GLU A 135 -11.43 13.93 0.61
C GLU A 135 -11.03 13.54 -0.81
N MET A 136 -11.99 13.10 -1.64
CA MET A 136 -11.73 12.77 -3.04
C MET A 136 -11.30 14.00 -3.86
N GLU A 137 -11.93 15.15 -3.65
CA GLU A 137 -11.54 16.41 -4.30
C GLU A 137 -10.12 16.82 -3.90
N GLN A 138 -9.76 16.66 -2.62
CA GLN A 138 -8.42 16.96 -2.15
C GLN A 138 -7.37 16.03 -2.77
N ILE A 139 -7.62 14.72 -2.80
CA ILE A 139 -6.73 13.73 -3.45
C ILE A 139 -6.55 14.05 -4.94
N TYR A 140 -7.65 14.41 -5.63
CA TYR A 140 -7.60 14.79 -7.04
C TYR A 140 -6.72 16.02 -7.25
N TYR A 141 -6.92 17.07 -6.44
CA TYR A 141 -6.13 18.31 -6.50
C TYR A 141 -4.64 18.08 -6.23
N GLU A 142 -4.32 17.27 -5.20
CA GLU A 142 -2.94 16.90 -4.87
C GLU A 142 -2.30 16.07 -6.01
N GLY A 143 -3.05 15.16 -6.60
CA GLY A 143 -2.62 14.35 -7.74
C GLY A 143 -2.34 15.20 -8.98
N GLU A 144 -3.20 16.16 -9.32
CA GLU A 144 -3.01 17.09 -10.41
C GLU A 144 -1.75 17.94 -10.21
N LYS A 145 -1.57 18.49 -9.00
CA LYS A 145 -0.42 19.30 -8.64
C LYS A 145 0.90 18.52 -8.68
N SER A 146 0.89 17.29 -8.20
CA SER A 146 2.03 16.38 -8.29
C SER A 146 2.38 16.00 -9.73
N GLY A 147 1.37 15.72 -10.55
CA GLY A 147 1.53 15.44 -11.97
C GLY A 147 2.09 16.62 -12.76
N GLU A 148 1.61 17.83 -12.49
CA GLU A 148 2.17 19.05 -13.09
C GLU A 148 3.64 19.26 -12.74
N LEU A 149 4.00 19.07 -11.45
CA LEU A 149 5.38 19.23 -11.01
C LEU A 149 6.30 18.21 -11.68
N LYS A 150 5.84 16.96 -11.76
CA LYS A 150 6.59 15.89 -12.42
C LYS A 150 6.82 16.18 -13.90
N ALA A 151 5.79 16.60 -14.63
CA ALA A 151 5.91 16.96 -16.04
C ALA A 151 6.87 18.15 -16.25
N ARG A 152 6.85 19.13 -15.34
CA ARG A 152 7.78 20.26 -15.37
C ARG A 152 9.22 19.82 -15.14
N LYS A 153 9.46 18.93 -14.17
CA LYS A 153 10.79 18.35 -13.91
C LYS A 153 11.31 17.56 -15.12
N GLU A 154 10.49 16.69 -15.71
CA GLU A 154 10.85 15.94 -16.92
C GLU A 154 11.21 16.87 -18.09
N THR A 155 10.43 17.92 -18.32
CA THR A 155 10.72 18.91 -19.34
C THR A 155 12.01 19.69 -19.03
N ALA A 156 12.23 20.03 -17.76
CA ALA A 156 13.45 20.72 -17.33
C ALA A 156 14.70 19.87 -17.60
N MET A 157 14.65 18.56 -17.32
CA MET A 157 15.75 17.63 -17.63
C MET A 157 16.07 17.58 -19.12
N LEU A 158 15.06 17.52 -20.00
CA LEU A 158 15.27 17.55 -21.46
C LEU A 158 15.94 18.85 -21.89
N LEU A 159 15.60 19.99 -21.29
CA LEU A 159 16.23 21.28 -21.60
C LEU A 159 17.68 21.37 -21.10
N VAL A 160 18.03 20.68 -20.02
CA VAL A 160 19.42 20.53 -19.55
C VAL A 160 20.23 19.70 -20.57
N GLU A 161 19.67 18.61 -21.07
CA GLU A 161 20.29 17.77 -22.11
C GLU A 161 20.55 18.56 -23.40
N ASP A 162 19.66 19.47 -23.75
CA ASP A 162 19.81 20.40 -24.88
C ASP A 162 20.82 21.55 -24.63
N GLY A 163 21.47 21.58 -23.44
CA GLY A 163 22.52 22.52 -23.09
C GLY A 163 22.02 23.89 -22.62
N MET A 164 20.76 24.02 -22.20
CA MET A 164 20.23 25.26 -21.64
C MET A 164 20.76 25.47 -20.21
N ASP A 165 21.01 26.73 -19.85
CA ASP A 165 21.45 27.12 -18.50
C ASP A 165 20.40 26.79 -17.43
N ILE A 166 20.85 26.14 -16.33
CA ILE A 166 19.99 25.62 -15.25
C ILE A 166 19.17 26.74 -14.59
N SER A 167 19.77 27.90 -14.31
CA SER A 167 19.07 29.04 -13.71
C SER A 167 17.98 29.59 -14.62
N ARG A 168 18.19 29.52 -15.95
CA ARG A 168 17.20 29.89 -16.93
C ARG A 168 16.04 28.89 -16.99
N ILE A 169 16.35 27.58 -16.93
CA ILE A 169 15.34 26.51 -16.90
C ILE A 169 14.49 26.62 -15.63
N ALA A 170 15.10 26.75 -14.47
CA ALA A 170 14.43 26.90 -13.18
C ALA A 170 13.38 28.02 -13.20
N ARG A 171 13.77 29.16 -13.76
CA ARG A 171 12.87 30.32 -13.91
C ARG A 171 11.74 30.07 -14.91
N LEU A 172 12.01 29.42 -16.06
CA LEU A 172 11.01 29.15 -17.11
C LEU A 172 10.00 28.09 -16.64
N MET A 173 10.47 27.03 -16.01
CA MET A 173 9.66 25.89 -15.57
C MET A 173 9.03 26.10 -14.19
N LYS A 174 9.41 27.19 -13.49
CA LYS A 174 8.95 27.50 -12.11
C LYS A 174 9.23 26.34 -11.14
N VAL A 175 10.42 25.77 -11.22
CA VAL A 175 10.97 24.75 -10.32
C VAL A 175 12.24 25.31 -9.66
N THR A 176 12.71 24.66 -8.59
CA THR A 176 13.99 25.03 -7.97
C THR A 176 15.16 24.41 -8.74
N GLU A 177 16.37 25.00 -8.64
CA GLU A 177 17.57 24.38 -9.24
C GLU A 177 17.84 23.00 -8.65
N GLN A 178 17.50 22.78 -7.37
CA GLN A 178 17.59 21.47 -6.70
C GLN A 178 16.64 20.44 -7.33
N ASP A 179 15.43 20.84 -7.71
CA ASP A 179 14.46 19.97 -8.38
C ASP A 179 14.92 19.48 -9.77
N ILE A 180 15.90 20.13 -10.36
CA ILE A 180 16.46 19.76 -11.68
C ILE A 180 17.62 18.79 -11.54
N HIS A 181 18.25 18.70 -10.35
CA HIS A 181 19.39 17.83 -10.06
C HIS A 181 19.00 16.48 -9.45
N GLU A 182 17.76 16.31 -8.99
CA GLU A 182 17.19 15.07 -8.47
C GLU A 182 16.47 14.25 -9.55
#